data_259e893567126cf0ed86b84164d67747
#
_entry.id   259e893567126cf0ed86b84164d67747
#
_cell.length_a   1.000
_cell.length_b   1.000
_cell.length_c   1.000
_cell.angle_alpha   90.00
_cell.angle_beta   90.00
_cell.angle_gamma   90.00
#
_symmetry.space_group_name_H-M   'P 1'
#
loop_
_entity.id
_entity.type
_entity.pdbx_description
1 polymer ?
#
loop_
_entity_poly.entity_id
_entity_poly.type
_entity_poly.pdbx_seq_one_letter_code
_entity_poly.pdbx_strand_id
1 'polypeptide(L)'
;RPNEYLEINQDGRGSHILSPKDLCLVKQLPQLIDAGIDSFKVEGRTKSLYYVSAVAKTYRQAIDEVMQNPSADMEKYFLELKKVGNRGYTTGFALGDNNSDSYSYDISKGLAGADFLCEFRSEERNITIPSEYHLVKVKNKMLVGDDVEIITPKEQFVTKVEGIKDENGEDLDLGNTNADVYIKFSQSPQEPKFALVRTVGIK
;
A
#
# COMPACT_ATOMS: atom_id res chain seq x y z
N ARG A 1 -20.48 27.10 13.25
CA ARG A 1 -20.77 26.48 14.55
C ARG A 1 -20.35 27.46 15.64
N PRO A 2 -21.25 28.33 16.08
CA PRO A 2 -20.95 29.29 17.13
C PRO A 2 -20.63 28.54 18.43
N ASN A 3 -19.53 28.94 19.07
CA ASN A 3 -19.00 28.34 20.30
C ASN A 3 -18.33 26.95 20.18
N GLU A 4 -18.11 26.43 18.99
CA GLU A 4 -17.20 25.32 18.79
C GLU A 4 -15.80 25.85 18.46
N TYR A 5 -14.84 25.60 19.35
CA TYR A 5 -13.46 25.97 19.16
C TYR A 5 -12.67 24.78 18.61
N LEU A 6 -11.95 25.00 17.53
CA LEU A 6 -11.00 24.01 17.04
C LEU A 6 -9.69 24.16 17.82
N GLU A 7 -9.19 23.07 18.33
CA GLU A 7 -7.90 23.07 19.02
C GLU A 7 -6.78 23.36 18.00
N ILE A 8 -5.97 24.37 18.29
CA ILE A 8 -4.78 24.73 17.53
C ILE A 8 -3.57 24.27 18.32
N ASN A 9 -2.86 23.27 17.80
CA ASN A 9 -1.55 22.90 18.31
C ASN A 9 -0.46 23.68 17.57
N GLN A 10 0.47 24.25 18.32
CA GLN A 10 1.61 24.99 17.78
C GLN A 10 2.90 24.38 18.30
N ASP A 11 3.82 24.08 17.38
CA ASP A 11 5.17 23.64 17.69
C ASP A 11 6.20 24.58 17.02
N GLY A 12 7.49 24.29 17.19
CA GLY A 12 8.57 25.08 16.57
C GLY A 12 8.58 25.08 15.03
N ARG A 13 7.71 24.30 14.38
CA ARG A 13 7.58 24.17 12.92
C ARG A 13 6.34 24.86 12.36
N GLY A 14 5.38 25.21 13.20
CA GLY A 14 4.16 25.89 12.78
C GLY A 14 2.92 25.57 13.60
N SER A 15 1.78 26.05 13.12
CA SER A 15 0.46 25.79 13.74
C SER A 15 -0.26 24.67 13.00
N HIS A 16 -0.80 23.72 13.75
CA HIS A 16 -1.54 22.56 13.24
C HIS A 16 -3.02 22.69 13.60
N ILE A 17 -3.87 22.81 12.58
CA ILE A 17 -5.32 22.83 12.71
C ILE A 17 -5.87 21.57 12.07
N LEU A 18 -6.48 20.69 12.83
CA LEU A 18 -7.09 19.44 12.37
C LEU A 18 -6.09 18.55 11.61
N SER A 19 -5.45 17.64 12.28
CA SER A 19 -4.67 16.55 11.66
C SER A 19 -5.38 15.20 11.90
N PRO A 20 -6.49 14.92 11.20
CA PRO A 20 -7.23 13.69 11.43
C PRO A 20 -6.41 12.48 10.96
N LYS A 21 -6.53 11.37 11.70
CA LYS A 21 -6.10 10.05 11.23
C LYS A 21 -6.89 9.64 9.99
N ASP A 22 -6.35 8.70 9.24
CA ASP A 22 -7.04 8.17 8.06
C ASP A 22 -8.22 7.29 8.51
N LEU A 23 -9.41 7.49 7.90
CA LEU A 23 -10.59 6.67 8.17
C LEU A 23 -10.38 5.25 7.63
N CYS A 24 -10.54 4.25 8.49
CA CYS A 24 -10.47 2.85 8.11
C CYS A 24 -11.58 2.05 8.79
N LEU A 25 -12.51 1.52 7.99
CA LEU A 25 -13.66 0.74 8.45
C LEU A 25 -13.59 -0.73 7.98
N VAL A 26 -12.41 -1.24 7.65
CA VAL A 26 -12.27 -2.62 7.17
C VAL A 26 -12.75 -3.64 8.20
N LYS A 27 -12.52 -3.39 9.50
CA LYS A 27 -12.99 -4.25 10.59
C LYS A 27 -14.51 -4.20 10.79
N GLN A 28 -15.16 -3.14 10.34
CA GLN A 28 -16.59 -2.92 10.43
C GLN A 28 -17.37 -3.37 9.18
N LEU A 29 -16.68 -3.91 8.17
CA LEU A 29 -17.35 -4.39 6.94
C LEU A 29 -18.49 -5.36 7.19
N PRO A 30 -18.37 -6.36 8.10
CA PRO A 30 -19.49 -7.25 8.40
C PRO A 30 -20.74 -6.51 8.88
N GLN A 31 -20.57 -5.57 9.83
CA GLN A 31 -21.68 -4.79 10.37
C GLN A 31 -22.27 -3.82 9.34
N LEU A 32 -21.42 -3.22 8.50
CA LEU A 32 -21.86 -2.29 7.46
C LEU A 32 -22.67 -2.99 6.36
N ILE A 33 -22.26 -4.19 5.97
CA ILE A 33 -22.96 -5.02 4.98
C ILE A 33 -24.29 -5.51 5.57
N ASP A 34 -24.30 -5.98 6.83
CA ASP A 34 -25.51 -6.40 7.53
C ASP A 34 -26.52 -5.24 7.70
N ALA A 35 -26.03 -4.03 7.90
CA ALA A 35 -26.85 -2.80 7.95
C ALA A 35 -27.41 -2.37 6.58
N GLY A 36 -27.12 -3.09 5.50
CA GLY A 36 -27.64 -2.82 4.16
C GLY A 36 -26.88 -1.76 3.36
N ILE A 37 -25.58 -1.57 3.63
CA ILE A 37 -24.75 -0.69 2.81
C ILE A 37 -24.40 -1.39 1.49
N ASP A 38 -24.86 -0.85 0.38
CA ASP A 38 -24.68 -1.43 -0.96
C ASP A 38 -23.36 -1.07 -1.63
N SER A 39 -22.71 0.03 -1.22
CA SER A 39 -21.50 0.52 -1.89
C SER A 39 -20.52 1.19 -0.93
N PHE A 40 -19.25 0.89 -1.11
CA PHE A 40 -18.15 1.45 -0.32
C PHE A 40 -17.25 2.31 -1.21
N LYS A 41 -17.08 3.58 -0.84
CA LYS A 41 -16.17 4.48 -1.53
C LYS A 41 -14.82 4.49 -0.86
N VAL A 42 -13.78 4.14 -1.62
CA VAL A 42 -12.37 4.26 -1.20
C VAL A 42 -11.78 5.53 -1.81
N GLU A 43 -11.19 6.39 -0.98
CA GLU A 43 -10.60 7.66 -1.43
C GLU A 43 -9.07 7.52 -1.53
N GLY A 44 -8.53 7.84 -2.69
CA GLY A 44 -7.09 7.75 -2.98
C GLY A 44 -6.60 8.80 -3.97
N ARG A 45 -7.38 9.89 -4.22
CA ARG A 45 -7.11 10.88 -5.28
C ARG A 45 -5.69 11.46 -5.24
N THR A 46 -5.16 11.73 -4.06
CA THR A 46 -3.83 12.34 -3.88
C THR A 46 -2.75 11.32 -3.46
N LYS A 47 -3.09 10.05 -3.49
CA LYS A 47 -2.20 8.96 -3.05
C LYS A 47 -1.43 8.34 -4.21
N SER A 48 -0.37 7.61 -3.90
CA SER A 48 0.45 6.89 -4.88
C SER A 48 -0.32 5.73 -5.52
N LEU A 49 0.15 5.28 -6.69
CA LEU A 49 -0.33 4.05 -7.33
C LEU A 49 -0.31 2.85 -6.38
N TYR A 50 0.78 2.69 -5.62
CA TYR A 50 0.91 1.63 -4.62
C TYR A 50 -0.20 1.68 -3.56
N TYR A 51 -0.46 2.87 -3.00
CA TYR A 51 -1.52 3.05 -2.02
C TYR A 51 -2.88 2.62 -2.60
N VAL A 52 -3.25 3.16 -3.76
CA VAL A 52 -4.55 2.90 -4.38
C VAL A 52 -4.71 1.41 -4.68
N SER A 53 -3.69 0.78 -5.26
CA SER A 53 -3.73 -0.64 -5.63
C SER A 53 -3.82 -1.55 -4.41
N ALA A 54 -2.98 -1.32 -3.38
CA ALA A 54 -2.97 -2.13 -2.17
C ALA A 54 -4.28 -1.99 -1.39
N VAL A 55 -4.80 -0.76 -1.23
CA VAL A 55 -6.06 -0.52 -0.53
C VAL A 55 -7.24 -1.13 -1.29
N ALA A 56 -7.33 -0.91 -2.61
CA ALA A 56 -8.43 -1.46 -3.42
C ALA A 56 -8.43 -2.99 -3.40
N LYS A 57 -7.26 -3.63 -3.53
CA LYS A 57 -7.13 -5.09 -3.42
C LYS A 57 -7.59 -5.58 -2.04
N THR A 58 -7.10 -4.96 -0.97
CA THR A 58 -7.40 -5.38 0.40
C THR A 58 -8.89 -5.28 0.70
N TYR A 59 -9.53 -4.15 0.36
CA TYR A 59 -10.98 -4.00 0.56
C TYR A 59 -11.78 -4.94 -0.33
N ARG A 60 -11.37 -5.18 -1.58
CA ARG A 60 -12.05 -6.15 -2.46
C ARG A 60 -12.03 -7.55 -1.86
N GLN A 61 -10.88 -8.00 -1.39
CA GLN A 61 -10.73 -9.31 -0.75
C GLN A 61 -11.53 -9.40 0.56
N ALA A 62 -11.50 -8.33 1.38
CA ALA A 62 -12.25 -8.29 2.62
C ALA A 62 -13.78 -8.38 2.38
N ILE A 63 -14.30 -7.65 1.40
CA ILE A 63 -15.73 -7.71 1.03
C ILE A 63 -16.09 -9.11 0.51
N ASP A 64 -15.28 -9.68 -0.37
CA ASP A 64 -15.54 -11.03 -0.93
C ASP A 64 -15.57 -12.10 0.18
N GLU A 65 -14.67 -11.98 1.18
CA GLU A 65 -14.66 -12.89 2.31
C GLU A 65 -15.90 -12.72 3.22
N VAL A 66 -16.27 -11.49 3.54
CA VAL A 66 -17.49 -11.24 4.35
C VAL A 66 -18.74 -11.78 3.66
N MET A 67 -18.85 -11.62 2.34
CA MET A 67 -19.99 -12.15 1.56
C MET A 67 -20.08 -13.68 1.61
N GLN A 68 -18.96 -14.38 1.77
CA GLN A 68 -18.91 -15.85 1.91
C GLN A 68 -19.02 -16.29 3.38
N ASN A 69 -18.46 -15.51 4.30
CA ASN A 69 -18.43 -15.78 5.73
C ASN A 69 -18.64 -14.47 6.52
N PRO A 70 -19.88 -14.13 6.90
CA PRO A 70 -20.19 -12.90 7.65
C PRO A 70 -19.45 -12.77 9.00
N SER A 71 -18.95 -13.89 9.54
CA SER A 71 -18.21 -13.92 10.80
C SER A 71 -16.68 -13.96 10.62
N ALA A 72 -16.19 -13.67 9.41
CA ALA A 72 -14.77 -13.68 9.11
C ALA A 72 -14.00 -12.63 9.94
N ASP A 73 -12.82 -13.01 10.41
CA ASP A 73 -11.92 -12.07 11.09
C ASP A 73 -11.28 -11.11 10.08
N MET A 74 -11.55 -9.83 10.27
CA MET A 74 -11.02 -8.75 9.42
C MET A 74 -9.64 -8.24 9.84
N GLU A 75 -9.04 -8.79 10.90
CA GLU A 75 -7.74 -8.33 11.42
C GLU A 75 -6.63 -8.43 10.38
N LYS A 76 -6.58 -9.52 9.61
CA LYS A 76 -5.56 -9.70 8.56
C LYS A 76 -5.60 -8.59 7.50
N TYR A 77 -6.78 -8.10 7.14
CA TYR A 77 -6.96 -6.99 6.20
C TYR A 77 -6.54 -5.65 6.81
N PHE A 78 -6.83 -5.46 8.09
CA PHE A 78 -6.36 -4.29 8.82
C PHE A 78 -4.83 -4.24 8.90
N LEU A 79 -4.19 -5.38 9.19
CA LEU A 79 -2.72 -5.50 9.20
C LEU A 79 -2.13 -5.25 7.81
N GLU A 80 -2.80 -5.69 6.75
CA GLU A 80 -2.37 -5.41 5.38
C GLU A 80 -2.45 -3.91 5.06
N LEU A 81 -3.53 -3.23 5.47
CA LEU A 81 -3.66 -1.78 5.30
C LEU A 81 -2.60 -0.99 6.08
N LYS A 82 -2.08 -1.49 7.19
CA LYS A 82 -0.95 -0.86 7.91
C LYS A 82 0.34 -0.85 7.10
N LYS A 83 0.49 -1.69 6.09
CA LYS A 83 1.67 -1.71 5.21
C LYS A 83 1.68 -0.58 4.18
N VAL A 84 0.60 0.17 4.01
CA VAL A 84 0.59 1.39 3.19
C VAL A 84 0.76 2.63 4.06
N GLY A 85 1.39 3.68 3.52
CA GLY A 85 1.61 4.93 4.28
C GLY A 85 0.30 5.55 4.74
N ASN A 86 0.17 5.77 6.05
CA ASN A 86 -1.03 6.31 6.69
C ASN A 86 -0.65 7.25 7.85
N ARG A 87 -1.62 7.98 8.39
CA ARG A 87 -1.47 8.88 9.55
C ARG A 87 -1.98 8.28 10.86
N GLY A 88 -2.01 6.96 10.94
CA GLY A 88 -2.79 6.23 11.92
C GLY A 88 -4.23 6.07 11.45
N TYR A 89 -4.96 5.14 12.03
CA TYR A 89 -6.34 4.85 11.63
C TYR A 89 -7.34 5.24 12.71
N THR A 90 -8.50 5.69 12.27
CA THR A 90 -9.69 5.96 13.10
C THR A 90 -10.93 5.37 12.43
N THR A 91 -11.95 5.06 13.24
CA THR A 91 -13.27 4.70 12.75
C THR A 91 -14.17 5.92 12.48
N GLY A 92 -13.65 7.14 12.71
CA GLY A 92 -14.45 8.35 12.62
C GLY A 92 -15.66 8.29 13.54
N PHE A 93 -16.82 8.67 13.02
CA PHE A 93 -18.09 8.65 13.75
C PHE A 93 -18.84 7.30 13.67
N ALA A 94 -18.28 6.28 13.02
CA ALA A 94 -18.98 5.01 12.78
C ALA A 94 -19.30 4.24 14.08
N LEU A 95 -18.48 4.39 15.12
CA LEU A 95 -18.66 3.71 16.42
C LEU A 95 -18.91 4.70 17.57
N GLY A 96 -19.27 5.92 17.29
CA GLY A 96 -19.56 6.95 18.29
C GLY A 96 -18.88 8.28 17.96
N ASP A 97 -18.76 9.15 18.94
CA ASP A 97 -18.16 10.47 18.76
C ASP A 97 -16.62 10.38 18.57
N ASN A 98 -16.09 11.24 17.72
CA ASN A 98 -14.66 11.44 17.62
C ASN A 98 -14.11 12.06 18.91
N ASN A 99 -13.00 11.51 19.38
CA ASN A 99 -12.25 11.99 20.54
C ASN A 99 -10.82 12.42 20.12
N SER A 100 -9.99 12.81 21.08
CA SER A 100 -8.58 13.18 20.85
C SER A 100 -7.79 12.10 20.11
N ASP A 101 -8.13 10.82 20.31
CA ASP A 101 -7.45 9.70 19.65
C ASP A 101 -7.71 9.62 18.14
N SER A 102 -8.69 10.34 17.63
CA SER A 102 -9.00 10.45 16.19
C SER A 102 -8.07 11.41 15.45
N TYR A 103 -7.20 12.13 16.16
CA TYR A 103 -6.26 13.10 15.62
C TYR A 103 -4.83 12.65 15.83
N SER A 104 -3.94 13.07 14.93
CA SER A 104 -2.50 12.82 15.01
C SER A 104 -1.77 14.14 15.00
N TYR A 105 -1.28 14.56 16.15
CA TYR A 105 -0.56 15.84 16.30
C TYR A 105 0.95 15.67 16.09
N ASP A 106 1.49 14.48 16.31
CA ASP A 106 2.94 14.21 16.33
C ASP A 106 3.51 13.71 15.00
N ILE A 107 2.68 13.34 14.03
CA ILE A 107 3.12 12.66 12.80
C ILE A 107 3.01 13.61 11.61
N SER A 108 4.04 14.43 11.40
CA SER A 108 4.15 15.29 10.20
C SER A 108 4.41 14.51 8.91
N LYS A 109 4.96 13.30 9.01
CA LYS A 109 5.16 12.36 7.90
C LYS A 109 4.41 11.10 8.27
N GLY A 110 3.42 10.67 7.53
CA GLY A 110 2.63 9.49 7.84
C GLY A 110 3.47 8.28 8.30
N LEU A 111 2.86 7.37 9.04
CA LEU A 111 3.48 6.10 9.39
C LEU A 111 3.80 5.36 8.09
N ALA A 112 5.07 5.12 7.82
CA ALA A 112 5.48 4.30 6.70
C ALA A 112 5.29 2.83 7.10
N GLY A 113 4.55 2.09 6.31
CA GLY A 113 4.48 0.64 6.43
C GLY A 113 5.66 -0.01 5.69
N ALA A 114 5.36 -0.61 4.55
CA ALA A 114 6.35 -1.14 3.62
C ALA A 114 6.72 -0.09 2.56
N ASP A 115 7.99 -0.06 2.14
CA ASP A 115 8.42 0.80 1.05
C ASP A 115 7.99 0.21 -0.30
N PHE A 116 7.42 1.05 -1.16
CA PHE A 116 7.12 0.71 -2.54
C PHE A 116 8.42 0.68 -3.35
N LEU A 117 8.84 -0.49 -3.81
CA LEU A 117 10.14 -0.69 -4.46
C LEU A 117 10.08 -0.50 -5.98
N CYS A 118 9.15 -1.14 -6.66
CA CYS A 118 9.00 -0.97 -8.10
C CYS A 118 7.61 -1.41 -8.61
N GLU A 119 7.30 -1.01 -9.84
CA GLU A 119 6.14 -1.46 -10.61
C GLU A 119 6.59 -2.15 -11.89
N PHE A 120 5.92 -3.22 -12.26
CA PHE A 120 6.14 -3.89 -13.53
C PHE A 120 5.63 -3.03 -14.68
N ARG A 121 6.39 -3.02 -15.78
CA ARG A 121 6.06 -2.26 -17.00
C ARG A 121 5.50 -3.22 -18.06
N SER A 122 4.56 -2.70 -18.85
CA SER A 122 3.95 -3.43 -19.97
C SER A 122 4.52 -3.03 -21.33
N GLU A 123 5.62 -2.30 -21.35
CA GLU A 123 6.27 -1.83 -22.57
C GLU A 123 6.96 -2.98 -23.33
N GLU A 124 7.25 -2.74 -24.62
CA GLU A 124 7.97 -3.69 -25.43
C GLU A 124 9.33 -4.00 -24.81
N ARG A 125 9.58 -5.28 -24.68
CA ARG A 125 10.76 -5.80 -24.03
C ARG A 125 11.94 -5.79 -24.97
N ASN A 126 13.13 -5.43 -24.48
CA ASN A 126 14.36 -5.68 -25.19
C ASN A 126 14.57 -7.19 -25.35
N ILE A 127 14.55 -7.71 -26.59
CA ILE A 127 14.63 -9.13 -26.90
C ILE A 127 16.00 -9.76 -26.57
N THR A 128 17.02 -8.94 -26.35
CA THR A 128 18.35 -9.41 -25.92
C THR A 128 18.43 -9.78 -24.44
N ILE A 129 17.46 -9.33 -23.63
CA ILE A 129 17.38 -9.65 -22.21
C ILE A 129 16.68 -11.01 -22.02
N PRO A 130 17.24 -11.94 -21.21
CA PRO A 130 16.63 -13.24 -20.96
C PRO A 130 15.19 -13.18 -20.46
N SER A 131 14.35 -14.17 -20.83
CA SER A 131 12.90 -14.12 -20.63
C SER A 131 12.44 -14.14 -19.17
N GLU A 132 13.25 -14.59 -18.27
CA GLU A 132 13.02 -14.60 -16.82
C GLU A 132 13.20 -13.23 -16.15
N TYR A 133 13.71 -12.22 -16.86
CA TYR A 133 13.82 -10.85 -16.37
C TYR A 133 12.57 -10.04 -16.73
N HIS A 134 12.06 -9.26 -15.82
CA HIS A 134 10.92 -8.38 -15.99
C HIS A 134 11.34 -6.92 -16.02
N LEU A 135 10.87 -6.16 -17.00
CA LEU A 135 11.07 -4.72 -17.02
C LEU A 135 10.25 -4.07 -15.91
N VAL A 136 10.91 -3.27 -15.07
CA VAL A 136 10.28 -2.57 -13.95
C VAL A 136 10.73 -1.12 -13.86
N LYS A 137 9.86 -0.27 -13.33
CA LYS A 137 10.19 1.10 -12.91
C LYS A 137 10.50 1.12 -11.43
N VAL A 138 11.74 1.38 -11.07
CA VAL A 138 12.18 1.46 -9.67
C VAL A 138 11.65 2.74 -9.01
N LYS A 139 11.10 2.63 -7.82
CA LYS A 139 10.58 3.74 -7.00
C LYS A 139 11.44 4.01 -5.77
N ASN A 140 11.99 2.95 -5.18
CA ASN A 140 12.97 3.02 -4.10
C ASN A 140 14.11 2.04 -4.38
N LYS A 141 15.31 2.38 -3.89
CA LYS A 141 16.51 1.58 -4.07
C LYS A 141 16.26 0.13 -3.70
N MET A 142 16.72 -0.78 -4.55
CA MET A 142 16.61 -2.22 -4.39
C MET A 142 17.92 -2.89 -4.78
N LEU A 143 18.32 -3.93 -4.04
CA LEU A 143 19.57 -4.64 -4.21
C LEU A 143 19.34 -6.08 -4.68
N VAL A 144 20.32 -6.62 -5.39
CA VAL A 144 20.38 -8.07 -5.58
C VAL A 144 20.54 -8.74 -4.22
N GLY A 145 19.72 -9.77 -3.97
CA GLY A 145 19.66 -10.47 -2.69
C GLY A 145 18.56 -10.01 -1.74
N ASP A 146 17.88 -8.88 -2.02
CA ASP A 146 16.76 -8.40 -1.20
C ASP A 146 15.60 -9.39 -1.23
N ASP A 147 15.01 -9.65 -0.04
CA ASP A 147 13.70 -10.28 0.07
C ASP A 147 12.61 -9.22 -0.11
N VAL A 148 11.71 -9.46 -1.05
CA VAL A 148 10.65 -8.51 -1.44
C VAL A 148 9.30 -9.20 -1.52
N GLU A 149 8.22 -8.44 -1.40
CA GLU A 149 6.86 -8.95 -1.55
C GLU A 149 6.26 -8.45 -2.86
N ILE A 150 5.88 -9.39 -3.74
CA ILE A 150 5.16 -9.11 -4.98
C ILE A 150 3.66 -9.13 -4.71
N ILE A 151 2.96 -8.11 -5.20
CA ILE A 151 1.52 -7.95 -5.09
C ILE A 151 0.95 -7.82 -6.49
N THR A 152 0.03 -8.71 -6.85
CA THR A 152 -0.81 -8.61 -8.05
C THR A 152 -2.29 -8.54 -7.65
N PRO A 153 -3.22 -8.31 -8.57
CA PRO A 153 -4.65 -8.43 -8.26
C PRO A 153 -5.04 -9.79 -7.68
N LYS A 154 -4.37 -10.88 -8.08
CA LYS A 154 -4.76 -12.26 -7.73
C LYS A 154 -3.88 -12.90 -6.68
N GLU A 155 -2.60 -12.56 -6.63
CA GLU A 155 -1.62 -13.25 -5.78
C GLU A 155 -0.77 -12.25 -4.96
N GLN A 156 -0.16 -12.75 -3.91
CA GLN A 156 0.75 -12.01 -3.06
C GLN A 156 1.69 -12.99 -2.39
N PHE A 157 2.98 -12.80 -2.56
CA PHE A 157 3.99 -13.72 -2.03
C PHE A 157 5.35 -13.01 -1.85
N VAL A 158 6.17 -13.58 -0.99
CA VAL A 158 7.56 -13.15 -0.79
C VAL A 158 8.47 -13.89 -1.76
N THR A 159 9.40 -13.17 -2.33
CA THR A 159 10.41 -13.68 -3.27
C THR A 159 11.73 -12.95 -3.07
N LYS A 160 12.78 -13.41 -3.74
CA LYS A 160 14.11 -12.81 -3.68
C LYS A 160 14.48 -12.17 -5.02
N VAL A 161 15.17 -11.04 -4.99
CA VAL A 161 15.81 -10.43 -6.17
C VAL A 161 17.08 -11.22 -6.50
N GLU A 162 17.08 -11.97 -7.60
CA GLU A 162 18.22 -12.79 -8.02
C GLU A 162 19.20 -12.06 -8.95
N GLY A 163 18.72 -11.07 -9.68
CA GLY A 163 19.56 -10.31 -10.60
C GLY A 163 18.87 -9.04 -11.07
N ILE A 164 19.68 -8.05 -11.39
CA ILE A 164 19.25 -6.78 -11.96
C ILE A 164 20.14 -6.51 -13.19
N LYS A 165 19.52 -6.06 -14.28
CA LYS A 165 20.22 -5.67 -15.51
C LYS A 165 19.74 -4.29 -15.97
N ASP A 166 20.64 -3.56 -16.62
CA ASP A 166 20.29 -2.32 -17.32
C ASP A 166 19.62 -2.60 -18.68
N GLU A 167 19.34 -1.54 -19.43
CA GLU A 167 18.75 -1.61 -20.77
C GLU A 167 19.64 -2.29 -21.83
N ASN A 168 20.97 -2.35 -21.59
CA ASN A 168 21.93 -2.99 -22.46
C ASN A 168 22.16 -4.48 -22.11
N GLY A 169 21.59 -4.96 -20.99
CA GLY A 169 21.76 -6.31 -20.49
C GLY A 169 22.97 -6.49 -19.58
N GLU A 170 23.60 -5.41 -19.16
CA GLU A 170 24.72 -5.41 -18.22
C GLU A 170 24.22 -5.67 -16.81
N ASP A 171 24.95 -6.47 -16.03
CA ASP A 171 24.59 -6.78 -14.65
C ASP A 171 24.80 -5.58 -13.73
N LEU A 172 23.82 -5.35 -12.86
CA LEU A 172 23.83 -4.32 -11.83
C LEU A 172 23.66 -4.94 -10.45
N ASP A 173 24.37 -4.41 -9.45
CA ASP A 173 24.20 -4.82 -8.04
C ASP A 173 22.95 -4.20 -7.41
N LEU A 174 22.44 -3.10 -8.01
CA LEU A 174 21.31 -2.35 -7.47
C LEU A 174 20.48 -1.65 -8.56
N GLY A 175 19.18 -1.50 -8.30
CA GLY A 175 18.26 -0.63 -9.02
C GLY A 175 18.16 0.72 -8.34
N ASN A 176 18.52 1.79 -9.06
CA ASN A 176 18.40 3.16 -8.57
C ASN A 176 16.98 3.69 -8.71
N THR A 177 16.56 4.55 -7.78
CA THR A 177 15.26 5.25 -7.83
C THR A 177 15.05 5.95 -9.18
N ASN A 178 13.88 5.76 -9.75
CA ASN A 178 13.44 6.26 -11.06
C ASN A 178 14.14 5.64 -12.28
N ALA A 179 14.99 4.63 -12.12
CA ALA A 179 15.51 3.87 -13.24
C ALA A 179 14.48 2.86 -13.77
N ASP A 180 14.54 2.59 -15.08
CA ASP A 180 13.93 1.43 -15.70
C ASP A 180 15.01 0.35 -15.79
N VAL A 181 14.77 -0.82 -15.19
CA VAL A 181 15.72 -1.94 -15.13
C VAL A 181 14.99 -3.26 -15.35
N TYR A 182 15.74 -4.28 -15.66
CA TYR A 182 15.24 -5.64 -15.78
C TYR A 182 15.60 -6.43 -14.53
N ILE A 183 14.60 -7.04 -13.88
CA ILE A 183 14.77 -7.78 -12.63
C ILE A 183 14.35 -9.23 -12.81
N LYS A 184 15.21 -10.13 -12.33
CA LYS A 184 14.92 -11.54 -12.13
C LYS A 184 14.57 -11.77 -10.66
N PHE A 185 13.44 -12.42 -10.42
CA PHE A 185 13.01 -12.88 -9.10
C PHE A 185 13.12 -14.39 -9.01
N SER A 186 13.38 -14.94 -7.81
CA SER A 186 13.40 -16.40 -7.59
C SER A 186 12.05 -17.04 -7.88
N GLN A 187 10.98 -16.31 -7.65
CA GLN A 187 9.62 -16.63 -8.08
C GLN A 187 8.98 -15.38 -8.69
N SER A 188 8.48 -15.52 -9.92
CA SER A 188 7.77 -14.45 -10.63
C SER A 188 6.27 -14.65 -10.58
N PRO A 189 5.46 -13.56 -10.68
CA PRO A 189 4.01 -13.68 -10.74
C PRO A 189 3.56 -14.36 -12.04
N GLN A 190 2.48 -15.14 -11.97
CA GLN A 190 1.88 -15.76 -13.15
C GLN A 190 1.37 -14.73 -14.15
N GLU A 191 0.78 -13.64 -13.64
CA GLU A 191 0.31 -12.51 -14.43
C GLU A 191 1.04 -11.24 -13.96
N PRO A 192 2.15 -10.87 -14.61
CA PRO A 192 2.95 -9.70 -14.18
C PRO A 192 2.24 -8.35 -14.42
N LYS A 193 1.20 -8.33 -15.24
CA LYS A 193 0.43 -7.11 -15.48
C LYS A 193 -0.14 -6.56 -14.16
N PHE A 194 0.15 -5.29 -13.89
CA PHE A 194 -0.20 -4.60 -12.64
C PHE A 194 0.51 -5.11 -11.38
N ALA A 195 1.57 -5.91 -11.52
CA ALA A 195 2.36 -6.31 -10.37
C ALA A 195 3.13 -5.13 -9.78
N LEU A 196 3.14 -5.06 -8.46
CA LEU A 196 3.87 -4.09 -7.65
C LEU A 196 4.78 -4.84 -6.70
N VAL A 197 5.91 -4.24 -6.35
CA VAL A 197 6.88 -4.82 -5.41
C VAL A 197 7.08 -3.88 -4.24
N ARG A 198 7.11 -4.44 -3.03
CA ARG A 198 7.40 -3.70 -1.80
C ARG A 198 8.38 -4.45 -0.90
N THR A 199 8.91 -3.78 0.11
CA THR A 199 9.68 -4.45 1.16
C THR A 199 8.81 -5.42 1.96
N VAL A 200 9.42 -6.48 2.49
CA VAL A 200 8.75 -7.42 3.38
C VAL A 200 8.57 -6.79 4.76
N GLY A 201 7.36 -6.87 5.30
CA GLY A 201 7.04 -6.39 6.64
C GLY A 201 6.79 -4.89 6.77
N ILE A 202 6.58 -4.47 8.02
CA ILE A 202 6.40 -3.06 8.43
C ILE A 202 7.74 -2.61 9.02
N LYS A 203 8.22 -1.44 8.58
CA LYS A 203 9.41 -0.79 9.17
C LYS A 203 9.06 -0.07 10.46
#